data_3fefd5f760a4563ca961a038db9e7ef2
#
_entry.id   3fefd5f760a4563ca961a038db9e7ef2
#
_cell.length_a   1.000
_cell.length_b   1.000
_cell.length_c   1.000
_cell.angle_alpha   90.00
_cell.angle_beta   90.00
_cell.angle_gamma   90.00
#
_symmetry.space_group_name_H-M   'P 1'
#
loop_
_entity.id
_entity.type
_entity.pdbx_description
1 polymer ?
#
loop_
_entity_poly.entity_id
_entity_poly.type
_entity_poly.pdbx_seq_one_letter_code
_entity_poly.pdbx_strand_id
1 'polypeptide(L)'
;ALDQDMQQVDLSGRNSWRMLMDEVPSVELLEVQLVNAIAPFIINARLKPLMLRTPGRDKHIVNVSAMEGQFYRNFKTTRHPHTNMAKAALNMMTRTSAADYQNDGIHMNSVDTGWVTDEDPAELSKHKQEVHDFQPPLDIVDGAARVCDPFIDGINTGKHWSGQFLKDYFRKMYVHFHQG
;
A
#
# COMPACT_ATOMS: atom_id res chain seq x y z
N ALA A 1 24.46 0.04 -8.53
CA ALA A 1 24.26 -1.39 -8.29
C ALA A 1 22.76 -1.69 -8.33
N LEU A 2 22.41 -2.90 -8.75
CA LEU A 2 21.05 -3.42 -8.75
C LEU A 2 20.97 -4.63 -7.83
N ASP A 3 19.81 -4.86 -7.23
CA ASP A 3 19.52 -6.07 -6.46
C ASP A 3 19.13 -7.24 -7.39
N GLN A 4 18.68 -8.35 -6.80
CA GLN A 4 18.26 -9.56 -7.53
C GLN A 4 17.03 -9.33 -8.40
N ASP A 5 16.18 -8.35 -8.05
CA ASP A 5 14.95 -7.99 -8.75
C ASP A 5 15.16 -6.83 -9.74
N MET A 6 16.42 -6.51 -10.06
CA MET A 6 16.85 -5.44 -10.96
C MET A 6 16.44 -4.04 -10.48
N GLN A 7 16.20 -3.86 -9.18
CA GLN A 7 15.92 -2.58 -8.57
C GLN A 7 17.22 -1.88 -8.16
N GLN A 8 17.20 -0.56 -8.17
CA GLN A 8 18.34 0.24 -7.73
C GLN A 8 18.54 0.10 -6.23
N VAL A 9 19.74 -0.30 -5.83
CA VAL A 9 20.13 -0.43 -4.42
C VAL A 9 20.35 0.94 -3.81
N ASP A 10 19.81 1.19 -2.63
CA ASP A 10 20.06 2.40 -1.86
C ASP A 10 21.42 2.34 -1.16
N LEU A 11 22.34 3.17 -1.65
CA LEU A 11 23.71 3.30 -1.11
C LEU A 11 23.85 4.44 -0.10
N SER A 12 22.76 5.10 0.29
CA SER A 12 22.80 6.12 1.34
C SER A 12 23.06 5.50 2.72
N GLY A 13 23.62 6.26 3.64
CA GLY A 13 23.80 5.82 5.01
C GLY A 13 22.51 5.82 5.82
N ARG A 14 21.51 6.56 5.35
CA ARG A 14 20.21 6.73 6.00
C ARG A 14 19.15 7.16 4.98
N ASN A 15 17.97 6.58 5.06
CA ASN A 15 16.86 6.90 4.16
C ASN A 15 15.56 7.18 4.93
N SER A 16 14.48 7.44 4.19
CA SER A 16 13.14 7.72 4.72
C SER A 16 12.67 6.73 5.77
N TRP A 17 12.97 5.44 5.61
CA TRP A 17 12.52 4.38 6.53
C TRP A 17 13.11 4.47 7.93
N ARG A 18 14.20 5.25 8.09
CA ARG A 18 14.91 5.44 9.36
C ARG A 18 14.69 6.80 10.01
N MET A 19 14.04 7.74 9.33
CA MET A 19 13.87 9.11 9.79
C MET A 19 12.77 9.23 10.84
N LEU A 20 13.06 10.03 11.87
CA LEU A 20 12.08 10.56 12.81
C LEU A 20 11.40 11.80 12.21
N MET A 21 10.34 12.28 12.85
CA MET A 21 9.52 13.37 12.32
C MET A 21 10.31 14.67 12.07
N ASP A 22 11.19 15.02 12.98
CA ASP A 22 12.02 16.25 12.93
C ASP A 22 13.21 16.13 11.98
N GLU A 23 13.49 14.94 11.48
CA GLU A 23 14.58 14.67 10.54
C GLU A 23 14.13 14.69 9.08
N VAL A 24 12.82 14.64 8.83
CA VAL A 24 12.28 14.57 7.46
C VAL A 24 12.34 15.95 6.80
N PRO A 25 13.09 16.11 5.68
CA PRO A 25 13.08 17.35 4.92
C PRO A 25 11.68 17.67 4.37
N SER A 26 11.30 18.94 4.33
CA SER A 26 9.99 19.34 3.78
C SER A 26 9.79 18.92 2.33
N VAL A 27 10.85 18.93 1.53
CA VAL A 27 10.78 18.49 0.13
C VAL A 27 10.43 17.01 0.06
N GLU A 28 11.10 16.16 0.83
CA GLU A 28 10.81 14.73 0.89
C GLU A 28 9.39 14.44 1.38
N LEU A 29 8.91 15.16 2.41
CA LEU A 29 7.54 15.07 2.87
C LEU A 29 6.55 15.33 1.72
N LEU A 30 6.76 16.40 0.95
CA LEU A 30 5.88 16.76 -0.18
C LEU A 30 5.95 15.74 -1.31
N GLU A 31 7.13 15.26 -1.66
CA GLU A 31 7.33 14.24 -2.70
C GLU A 31 6.64 12.92 -2.32
N VAL A 32 6.80 12.45 -1.09
CA VAL A 32 6.15 11.24 -0.60
C VAL A 32 4.62 11.36 -0.65
N GLN A 33 4.07 12.51 -0.24
CA GLN A 33 2.63 12.75 -0.36
C GLN A 33 2.18 12.81 -1.81
N LEU A 34 2.93 13.49 -2.68
CA LEU A 34 2.62 13.60 -4.10
C LEU A 34 2.56 12.22 -4.77
N VAL A 35 3.58 11.39 -4.56
CA VAL A 35 3.70 10.08 -5.22
C VAL A 35 2.71 9.07 -4.64
N ASN A 36 2.54 9.02 -3.32
CA ASN A 36 1.80 7.93 -2.66
C ASN A 36 0.32 8.23 -2.39
N ALA A 37 -0.10 9.49 -2.41
CA ALA A 37 -1.48 9.87 -2.12
C ALA A 37 -2.10 10.71 -3.23
N ILE A 38 -1.45 11.79 -3.66
CA ILE A 38 -2.02 12.73 -4.62
C ILE A 38 -2.04 12.15 -6.02
N ALA A 39 -0.96 11.52 -6.48
CA ALA A 39 -0.91 10.91 -7.80
C ALA A 39 -1.95 9.79 -7.97
N PRO A 40 -2.11 8.83 -7.03
CA PRO A 40 -3.20 7.86 -7.09
C PRO A 40 -4.59 8.49 -7.14
N PHE A 41 -4.82 9.57 -6.38
CA PHE A 41 -6.08 10.32 -6.44
C PHE A 41 -6.35 10.85 -7.85
N ILE A 42 -5.36 11.53 -8.44
CA ILE A 42 -5.48 12.11 -9.78
C ILE A 42 -5.70 11.02 -10.84
N ILE A 43 -4.92 9.93 -10.78
CA ILE A 43 -5.01 8.81 -11.72
C ILE A 43 -6.39 8.17 -11.64
N ASN A 44 -6.86 7.81 -10.46
CA ASN A 44 -8.16 7.20 -10.26
C ASN A 44 -9.29 8.10 -10.78
N ALA A 45 -9.24 9.39 -10.44
CA ALA A 45 -10.23 10.36 -10.90
C ALA A 45 -10.24 10.54 -12.43
N ARG A 46 -9.07 10.61 -13.05
CA ARG A 46 -8.93 10.83 -14.50
C ARG A 46 -9.23 9.59 -15.34
N LEU A 47 -9.01 8.40 -14.80
CA LEU A 47 -9.34 7.14 -15.50
C LEU A 47 -10.80 6.73 -15.36
N LYS A 48 -11.57 7.28 -14.40
CA LYS A 48 -12.99 6.95 -14.24
C LYS A 48 -13.78 7.04 -15.53
N PRO A 49 -13.71 8.14 -16.34
CA PRO A 49 -14.44 8.21 -17.60
C PRO A 49 -14.06 7.13 -18.61
N LEU A 50 -12.80 6.70 -18.63
CA LEU A 50 -12.36 5.60 -19.49
C LEU A 50 -12.96 4.26 -19.04
N MET A 51 -12.97 4.00 -17.74
CA MET A 51 -13.58 2.79 -17.16
C MET A 51 -15.09 2.72 -17.42
N LEU A 52 -15.78 3.87 -17.49
CA LEU A 52 -17.21 3.93 -17.79
C LEU A 52 -17.56 3.58 -19.25
N ARG A 53 -16.58 3.56 -20.16
CA ARG A 53 -16.81 3.12 -21.55
C ARG A 53 -17.13 1.64 -21.66
N THR A 54 -16.70 0.84 -20.69
CA THR A 54 -16.98 -0.59 -20.63
C THR A 54 -18.30 -0.78 -19.87
N PRO A 55 -19.30 -1.46 -20.46
CA PRO A 55 -20.61 -1.62 -19.84
C PRO A 55 -20.62 -2.60 -18.66
N GLY A 56 -19.61 -3.45 -18.54
CA GLY A 56 -19.49 -4.42 -17.45
C GLY A 56 -19.38 -3.77 -16.08
N ARG A 57 -19.72 -4.55 -15.05
CA ARG A 57 -19.67 -4.12 -13.64
C ARG A 57 -18.54 -4.80 -12.85
N ASP A 58 -17.58 -5.38 -13.54
CA ASP A 58 -16.47 -6.15 -12.95
C ASP A 58 -15.15 -5.37 -13.05
N LYS A 59 -15.22 -4.04 -12.94
CA LYS A 59 -14.06 -3.16 -13.00
C LYS A 59 -13.45 -2.99 -11.63
N HIS A 60 -12.13 -2.97 -11.55
CA HIS A 60 -11.42 -2.91 -10.29
C HIS A 60 -10.36 -1.80 -10.26
N ILE A 61 -10.21 -1.19 -9.10
CA ILE A 61 -9.08 -0.34 -8.71
C ILE A 61 -8.48 -0.95 -7.45
N VAL A 62 -7.19 -1.22 -7.50
CA VAL A 62 -6.43 -1.70 -6.35
C VAL A 62 -5.34 -0.69 -6.01
N ASN A 63 -5.52 0.02 -4.91
CA ASN A 63 -4.55 0.97 -4.39
C ASN A 63 -3.54 0.23 -3.50
N VAL A 64 -2.28 0.19 -3.93
CA VAL A 64 -1.21 -0.47 -3.18
C VAL A 64 -0.84 0.37 -1.97
N SER A 65 -1.21 -0.11 -0.80
CA SER A 65 -1.07 0.57 0.47
C SER A 65 -0.22 -0.24 1.45
N ALA A 66 -0.30 0.06 2.74
CA ALA A 66 0.42 -0.64 3.79
C ALA A 66 -0.33 -0.57 5.12
N MET A 67 -0.09 -1.57 5.99
CA MET A 67 -0.59 -1.59 7.37
C MET A 67 -0.13 -0.37 8.18
N GLU A 68 0.99 0.21 7.82
CA GLU A 68 1.53 1.43 8.43
C GLU A 68 0.57 2.61 8.32
N GLY A 69 -0.29 2.63 7.29
CA GLY A 69 -1.37 3.61 7.14
C GLY A 69 -2.60 3.36 8.05
N GLN A 70 -2.63 2.29 8.82
CA GLN A 70 -3.74 1.99 9.74
C GLN A 70 -3.51 2.63 11.11
N PHE A 71 -4.47 3.45 11.58
CA PHE A 71 -4.36 4.14 12.86
C PHE A 71 -4.35 3.16 14.05
N TYR A 72 -5.18 2.14 14.00
CA TYR A 72 -5.36 1.17 15.10
C TYR A 72 -4.43 -0.06 15.02
N ARG A 73 -3.30 0.04 14.35
CA ARG A 73 -2.30 -1.01 14.40
C ARG A 73 -1.71 -1.13 15.80
N ASN A 74 -1.68 -2.36 16.37
CA ASN A 74 -1.20 -2.62 17.73
C ASN A 74 0.26 -2.21 17.95
N PHE A 75 1.09 -2.31 16.92
CA PHE A 75 2.48 -1.90 16.98
C PHE A 75 2.80 -0.90 15.88
N LYS A 76 3.31 0.27 16.26
CA LYS A 76 3.85 1.29 15.37
C LYS A 76 5.23 1.74 15.85
N THR A 77 6.18 1.82 14.91
CA THR A 77 7.47 2.44 15.19
C THR A 77 7.31 3.95 15.20
N THR A 78 8.31 4.66 15.73
CA THR A 78 8.40 6.14 15.68
C THR A 78 8.95 6.64 14.34
N ARG A 79 9.35 5.72 13.45
CA ARG A 79 10.05 6.02 12.21
C ARG A 79 9.10 6.25 11.04
N HIS A 80 9.62 6.90 10.00
CA HIS A 80 8.98 7.20 8.71
C HIS A 80 7.52 7.71 8.80
N PRO A 81 7.22 8.74 9.64
CA PRO A 81 5.85 9.19 9.84
C PRO A 81 5.22 9.75 8.56
N HIS A 82 6.00 10.35 7.67
CA HIS A 82 5.55 10.92 6.40
C HIS A 82 5.06 9.85 5.41
N THR A 83 5.70 8.68 5.35
CA THR A 83 5.24 7.55 4.53
C THR A 83 3.97 6.94 5.12
N ASN A 84 3.89 6.82 6.45
CA ASN A 84 2.68 6.36 7.15
C ASN A 84 1.48 7.28 6.88
N MET A 85 1.71 8.61 6.92
CA MET A 85 0.69 9.62 6.58
C MET A 85 0.17 9.44 5.15
N ALA A 86 1.06 9.24 4.18
CA ALA A 86 0.68 9.06 2.78
C ALA A 86 -0.16 7.79 2.57
N LYS A 87 0.20 6.69 3.20
CA LYS A 87 -0.59 5.43 3.14
C LYS A 87 -1.91 5.55 3.89
N ALA A 88 -1.98 6.32 4.98
CA ALA A 88 -3.24 6.64 5.66
C ALA A 88 -4.17 7.47 4.74
N ALA A 89 -3.63 8.47 4.06
CA ALA A 89 -4.37 9.27 3.08
C ALA A 89 -4.92 8.39 1.94
N LEU A 90 -4.10 7.49 1.38
CA LEU A 90 -4.50 6.54 0.34
C LEU A 90 -5.62 5.61 0.82
N ASN A 91 -5.52 5.07 2.03
CA ASN A 91 -6.55 4.24 2.64
C ASN A 91 -7.87 5.00 2.82
N MET A 92 -7.81 6.26 3.28
CA MET A 92 -9.00 7.09 3.47
C MET A 92 -9.65 7.46 2.13
N MET A 93 -8.86 7.79 1.11
CA MET A 93 -9.36 8.02 -0.25
C MET A 93 -10.13 6.79 -0.75
N THR A 94 -9.54 5.59 -0.62
CA THR A 94 -10.20 4.33 -0.99
C THR A 94 -11.53 4.17 -0.30
N ARG A 95 -11.56 4.29 1.02
CA ARG A 95 -12.77 4.11 1.83
C ARG A 95 -13.85 5.14 1.48
N THR A 96 -13.46 6.39 1.27
CA THR A 96 -14.40 7.48 0.98
C THR A 96 -14.99 7.35 -0.41
N SER A 97 -14.17 7.01 -1.41
CA SER A 97 -14.59 7.04 -2.82
C SER A 97 -15.25 5.73 -3.29
N ALA A 98 -15.04 4.63 -2.59
CA ALA A 98 -15.46 3.32 -3.06
C ALA A 98 -16.97 3.20 -3.28
N ALA A 99 -17.80 3.82 -2.44
CA ALA A 99 -19.26 3.75 -2.56
C ALA A 99 -19.77 4.44 -3.84
N ASP A 100 -19.20 5.60 -4.19
CA ASP A 100 -19.53 6.30 -5.45
C ASP A 100 -19.11 5.46 -6.66
N TYR A 101 -17.89 4.94 -6.65
CA TYR A 101 -17.35 4.12 -7.75
C TYR A 101 -18.12 2.81 -7.93
N GLN A 102 -18.60 2.21 -6.85
CA GLN A 102 -19.39 0.98 -6.89
C GLN A 102 -20.73 1.15 -7.61
N ASN A 103 -21.33 2.33 -7.57
CA ASN A 103 -22.54 2.64 -8.33
C ASN A 103 -22.31 2.44 -9.84
N ASP A 104 -21.10 2.70 -10.29
CA ASP A 104 -20.66 2.57 -11.69
C ASP A 104 -20.03 1.17 -12.00
N GLY A 105 -20.14 0.23 -11.07
CA GLY A 105 -19.56 -1.12 -11.21
C GLY A 105 -18.03 -1.12 -11.17
N ILE A 106 -17.44 -0.18 -10.43
CA ILE A 106 -15.99 -0.09 -10.19
C ILE A 106 -15.73 -0.39 -8.72
N HIS A 107 -15.03 -1.46 -8.44
CA HIS A 107 -14.74 -1.93 -7.08
C HIS A 107 -13.36 -1.45 -6.65
N MET A 108 -13.29 -0.52 -5.71
CA MET A 108 -12.05 0.10 -5.25
C MET A 108 -11.64 -0.46 -3.89
N ASN A 109 -10.42 -0.96 -3.78
CA ASN A 109 -9.85 -1.47 -2.53
C ASN A 109 -8.42 -1.00 -2.33
N SER A 110 -7.95 -1.04 -1.08
CA SER A 110 -6.53 -0.91 -0.72
C SER A 110 -5.98 -2.27 -0.33
N VAL A 111 -4.74 -2.55 -0.75
CA VAL A 111 -4.06 -3.82 -0.46
C VAL A 111 -2.70 -3.55 0.17
N ASP A 112 -2.39 -4.26 1.24
CA ASP A 112 -1.03 -4.39 1.78
C ASP A 112 -0.39 -5.63 1.15
N THR A 113 0.73 -5.44 0.45
CA THR A 113 1.46 -6.53 -0.22
C THR A 113 2.21 -7.44 0.75
N GLY A 114 2.37 -7.00 1.99
CA GLY A 114 3.27 -7.64 2.95
C GLY A 114 4.73 -7.21 2.74
N TRP A 115 5.63 -7.87 3.43
CA TRP A 115 7.05 -7.53 3.40
C TRP A 115 7.76 -8.30 2.28
N VAL A 116 7.92 -7.66 1.13
CA VAL A 116 8.49 -8.23 -0.10
C VAL A 116 9.97 -7.90 -0.22
N THR A 117 10.38 -6.66 0.12
CA THR A 117 11.75 -6.18 0.02
C THR A 117 12.21 -5.54 1.31
N ASP A 118 13.52 -5.55 1.55
CA ASP A 118 14.13 -4.78 2.64
C ASP A 118 14.45 -3.37 2.14
N GLU A 119 13.68 -2.40 2.59
CA GLU A 119 13.77 -0.99 2.19
C GLU A 119 14.88 -0.22 2.93
N ASP A 120 15.62 -0.86 3.82
CA ASP A 120 16.75 -0.24 4.52
C ASP A 120 17.92 0.01 3.55
N PRO A 121 18.82 0.98 3.87
CA PRO A 121 20.07 1.15 3.14
C PRO A 121 20.86 -0.15 3.00
N ALA A 122 21.55 -0.33 1.88
CA ALA A 122 22.20 -1.58 1.50
C ALA A 122 23.13 -2.16 2.56
N GLU A 123 23.90 -1.32 3.26
CA GLU A 123 24.81 -1.76 4.33
C GLU A 123 24.06 -2.35 5.52
N LEU A 124 22.91 -1.75 5.89
CA LEU A 124 22.07 -2.24 6.98
C LEU A 124 21.35 -3.53 6.60
N SER A 125 20.84 -3.62 5.37
CA SER A 125 20.21 -4.82 4.83
C SER A 125 21.20 -5.98 4.80
N LYS A 126 22.40 -5.75 4.30
CA LYS A 126 23.48 -6.74 4.29
C LYS A 126 23.87 -7.18 5.70
N HIS A 127 24.02 -6.26 6.64
CA HIS A 127 24.31 -6.60 8.04
C HIS A 127 23.21 -7.46 8.67
N LYS A 128 21.94 -7.17 8.40
CA LYS A 128 20.83 -8.00 8.90
C LYS A 128 20.85 -9.41 8.31
N GLN A 129 21.18 -9.55 7.04
CA GLN A 129 21.35 -10.86 6.40
C GLN A 129 22.52 -11.65 7.00
N GLU A 130 23.69 -11.02 7.17
CA GLU A 130 24.89 -11.68 7.68
C GLU A 130 24.81 -12.07 9.15
N VAL A 131 24.18 -11.22 9.99
CA VAL A 131 24.18 -11.41 11.46
C VAL A 131 22.93 -12.14 11.95
N HIS A 132 21.78 -11.94 11.29
CA HIS A 132 20.49 -12.45 11.75
C HIS A 132 19.84 -13.43 10.75
N ASP A 133 20.50 -13.77 9.65
CA ASP A 133 19.95 -14.59 8.55
C ASP A 133 18.56 -14.08 8.10
N PHE A 134 18.41 -12.74 8.15
CA PHE A 134 17.13 -12.10 7.91
C PHE A 134 16.93 -11.87 6.40
N GLN A 135 15.83 -12.39 5.87
CA GLN A 135 15.31 -12.07 4.54
C GLN A 135 13.83 -11.70 4.63
N PRO A 136 13.31 -10.83 3.76
CA PRO A 136 11.89 -10.62 3.65
C PRO A 136 11.16 -11.96 3.43
N PRO A 137 10.02 -12.19 4.14
CA PRO A 137 9.35 -13.50 4.09
C PRO A 137 8.59 -13.76 2.77
N LEU A 138 8.46 -12.76 1.91
CA LEU A 138 7.71 -12.79 0.67
C LEU A 138 8.60 -12.37 -0.49
N ASP A 139 8.26 -12.85 -1.69
CA ASP A 139 8.90 -12.42 -2.93
C ASP A 139 7.98 -11.49 -3.76
N ILE A 140 8.48 -11.05 -4.92
CA ILE A 140 7.73 -10.16 -5.83
C ILE A 140 6.46 -10.82 -6.37
N VAL A 141 6.43 -12.14 -6.53
CA VAL A 141 5.25 -12.89 -6.99
C VAL A 141 4.19 -12.89 -5.90
N ASP A 142 4.58 -13.08 -4.64
CA ASP A 142 3.68 -12.99 -3.49
C ASP A 142 3.04 -11.61 -3.36
N GLY A 143 3.83 -10.56 -3.55
CA GLY A 143 3.34 -9.18 -3.54
C GLY A 143 2.33 -8.93 -4.67
N ALA A 144 2.68 -9.33 -5.89
CA ALA A 144 1.81 -9.21 -7.06
C ALA A 144 0.51 -10.02 -6.89
N ALA A 145 0.59 -11.23 -6.37
CA ALA A 145 -0.59 -12.06 -6.13
C ALA A 145 -1.59 -11.38 -5.20
N ARG A 146 -1.12 -10.72 -4.12
CA ARG A 146 -1.98 -9.96 -3.20
C ARG A 146 -2.66 -8.77 -3.86
N VAL A 147 -1.97 -8.08 -4.77
CA VAL A 147 -2.54 -6.98 -5.54
C VAL A 147 -3.61 -7.46 -6.51
N CYS A 148 -3.38 -8.63 -7.13
CA CYS A 148 -4.30 -9.21 -8.11
C CYS A 148 -5.53 -9.90 -7.48
N ASP A 149 -5.41 -10.38 -6.26
CA ASP A 149 -6.43 -11.18 -5.59
C ASP A 149 -7.84 -10.56 -5.60
N PRO A 150 -8.05 -9.27 -5.26
CA PRO A 150 -9.39 -8.70 -5.19
C PRO A 150 -10.18 -8.78 -6.49
N PHE A 151 -9.51 -8.63 -7.64
CA PHE A 151 -10.19 -8.71 -8.93
C PHE A 151 -10.31 -10.16 -9.44
N ILE A 152 -9.32 -11.01 -9.19
CA ILE A 152 -9.39 -12.44 -9.55
C ILE A 152 -10.50 -13.12 -8.76
N ASP A 153 -10.54 -12.93 -7.44
CA ASP A 153 -11.61 -13.48 -6.59
C ASP A 153 -12.99 -12.94 -7.00
N GLY A 154 -13.10 -11.63 -7.20
CA GLY A 154 -14.33 -10.99 -7.61
C GLY A 154 -14.87 -11.54 -8.93
N ILE A 155 -14.03 -11.70 -9.96
CA ILE A 155 -14.42 -12.24 -11.25
C ILE A 155 -14.82 -13.72 -11.13
N ASN A 156 -14.05 -14.52 -10.39
CA ASN A 156 -14.29 -15.95 -10.26
C ASN A 156 -15.53 -16.28 -9.42
N THR A 157 -15.83 -15.49 -8.41
CA THR A 157 -16.92 -15.76 -7.46
C THR A 157 -18.19 -14.93 -7.72
N GLY A 158 -18.08 -13.86 -8.49
CA GLY A 158 -19.14 -12.84 -8.63
C GLY A 158 -19.37 -12.00 -7.38
N LYS A 159 -18.50 -12.11 -6.36
CA LYS A 159 -18.58 -11.38 -5.09
C LYS A 159 -17.40 -10.41 -5.00
N HIS A 160 -17.68 -9.14 -5.27
CA HIS A 160 -16.65 -8.11 -5.33
C HIS A 160 -16.49 -7.39 -3.99
N TRP A 161 -15.27 -7.40 -3.46
CA TRP A 161 -14.89 -6.51 -2.37
C TRP A 161 -14.89 -5.05 -2.86
N SER A 162 -15.36 -4.12 -2.03
CA SER A 162 -15.32 -2.69 -2.30
C SER A 162 -15.18 -1.89 -1.01
N GLY A 163 -14.34 -0.86 -1.01
CA GLY A 163 -14.08 0.00 0.14
C GLY A 163 -13.32 -0.69 1.28
N GLN A 164 -12.59 -1.76 0.98
CA GLN A 164 -11.90 -2.56 1.98
C GLN A 164 -10.38 -2.30 1.98
N PHE A 165 -9.80 -2.54 3.15
CA PHE A 165 -8.36 -2.73 3.30
C PHE A 165 -8.09 -4.23 3.43
N LEU A 166 -7.32 -4.79 2.50
CA LEU A 166 -7.03 -6.21 2.40
C LEU A 166 -5.56 -6.47 2.74
N LYS A 167 -5.32 -7.54 3.50
CA LYS A 167 -4.00 -8.04 3.83
C LYS A 167 -4.02 -9.55 3.94
N ASP A 168 -3.02 -10.20 3.37
CA ASP A 168 -2.88 -11.66 3.38
C ASP A 168 -4.16 -12.35 2.90
N TYR A 169 -4.76 -11.83 1.81
CA TYR A 169 -6.01 -12.31 1.19
C TYR A 169 -7.27 -12.12 2.05
N PHE A 170 -7.20 -11.39 3.17
CA PHE A 170 -8.33 -11.19 4.06
C PHE A 170 -8.66 -9.73 4.30
N ARG A 171 -9.95 -9.45 4.48
CA ARG A 171 -10.40 -8.17 4.98
C ARG A 171 -9.90 -7.94 6.41
N LYS A 172 -9.17 -6.86 6.64
CA LYS A 172 -8.86 -6.39 7.99
C LYS A 172 -10.02 -5.53 8.49
N MET A 173 -10.85 -6.12 9.36
CA MET A 173 -11.89 -5.38 10.06
C MET A 173 -11.23 -4.46 11.09
N TYR A 174 -11.72 -3.20 11.18
CA TYR A 174 -11.48 -2.38 12.34
C TYR A 174 -12.12 -3.09 13.53
N VAL A 175 -11.34 -3.44 14.53
CA VAL A 175 -11.89 -3.91 15.80
C VAL A 175 -12.62 -2.72 16.40
N HIS A 176 -13.94 -2.72 16.33
CA HIS A 176 -14.74 -1.85 17.16
C HIS A 176 -14.56 -2.35 18.60
N PHE A 177 -13.73 -1.66 19.37
CA PHE A 177 -13.86 -1.76 20.82
C PHE A 177 -15.24 -1.18 21.15
N HIS A 178 -16.19 -2.04 21.44
CA HIS A 178 -17.34 -1.65 22.21
C HIS A 178 -16.78 -1.25 23.58
N GLN A 179 -16.76 0.06 23.83
CA GLN A 179 -16.68 0.54 25.20
C GLN A 179 -17.99 0.13 25.84
N GLY A 180 -17.94 -0.92 26.68
CA GLY A 180 -18.99 -1.24 27.65
C GLY A 180 -19.01 -0.19 28.76
#